data_8fe0dbdbd52c94144f31b79130c75003
#
_entry.id   8fe0dbdbd52c94144f31b79130c75003
#
_cell.length_a   1.000
_cell.length_b   1.000
_cell.length_c   1.000
_cell.angle_alpha   90.00
_cell.angle_beta   90.00
_cell.angle_gamma   90.00
#
_symmetry.space_group_name_H-M   'P 1'
#
loop_
_entity.id
_entity.type
_entity.pdbx_description
1 polymer ?
#
loop_
_entity_poly.entity_id
_entity_poly.type
_entity_poly.pdbx_seq_one_letter_code
_entity_poly.pdbx_strand_id
1 'polypeptide(L)'
;MSDQIEHGLLATVLRDAAAGRFPPANGEVTVLPAPSPRDSGVIGFTAHAVVFTDADPAWVRARLPDDDPSRPLSPAFLQALGTHTHREAHIIDMLCVAPPRSGQPGIVLRPEPDIAHPRIARAMRYRDDVRAWRTDGGLVLIGRGVASRWEVAIEVDPGCRGHGLGRALASAARHLVPDEEPVWAQIAPANAASVRAFLAAGFQPAGAEALLTHSELGV
;
A
#
# COMPACT_ATOMS: atom_id res chain seq x y z
N MET A 1 22.27 -1.91 16.12
CA MET A 1 21.64 -3.26 16.04
C MET A 1 20.18 -3.24 16.49
N SER A 2 19.79 -2.48 17.53
CA SER A 2 18.37 -2.30 17.92
C SER A 2 17.53 -1.59 16.84
N ASP A 3 18.08 -0.57 16.22
CA ASP A 3 17.40 0.27 15.19
C ASP A 3 16.95 -0.52 13.94
N GLN A 4 17.76 -1.46 13.47
CA GLN A 4 17.43 -2.33 12.33
C GLN A 4 16.36 -3.39 12.67
N ILE A 5 16.26 -3.79 13.94
CA ILE A 5 15.26 -4.75 14.40
C ILE A 5 13.89 -4.07 14.47
N GLU A 6 13.83 -2.83 14.95
CA GLU A 6 12.57 -2.08 15.06
C GLU A 6 11.98 -1.70 13.69
N HIS A 7 12.80 -1.32 12.72
CA HIS A 7 12.36 -1.04 11.35
C HIS A 7 11.81 -2.29 10.62
N GLY A 8 12.21 -3.49 11.05
CA GLY A 8 11.72 -4.76 10.52
C GLY A 8 10.33 -5.19 11.04
N LEU A 9 9.83 -4.56 12.11
CA LEU A 9 8.57 -4.99 12.76
C LEU A 9 7.35 -4.83 11.85
N LEU A 10 7.21 -3.68 11.17
CA LEU A 10 6.10 -3.47 10.24
C LEU A 10 6.17 -4.45 9.05
N ALA A 11 7.37 -4.70 8.52
CA ALA A 11 7.57 -5.68 7.46
C ALA A 11 7.14 -7.10 7.91
N THR A 12 7.36 -7.44 9.18
CA THR A 12 6.93 -8.72 9.76
C THR A 12 5.41 -8.79 9.83
N VAL A 13 4.74 -7.75 10.36
CA VAL A 13 3.27 -7.69 10.42
C VAL A 13 2.66 -7.83 9.02
N LEU A 14 3.21 -7.14 8.03
CA LEU A 14 2.72 -7.22 6.64
C LEU A 14 2.95 -8.60 6.04
N ARG A 15 4.10 -9.21 6.26
CA ARG A 15 4.40 -10.57 5.78
C ARG A 15 3.45 -11.59 6.39
N ASP A 16 3.17 -11.48 7.68
CA ASP A 16 2.23 -12.35 8.38
C ASP A 16 0.81 -12.17 7.86
N ALA A 17 0.36 -10.93 7.68
CA ALA A 17 -0.95 -10.63 7.11
C ALA A 17 -1.09 -11.17 5.67
N ALA A 18 -0.03 -11.07 4.84
CA ALA A 18 -0.01 -11.67 3.51
C ALA A 18 -0.14 -13.20 3.53
N ALA A 19 0.32 -13.84 4.60
CA ALA A 19 0.17 -15.27 4.84
C ALA A 19 -1.13 -15.65 5.59
N GLY A 20 -2.06 -14.68 5.75
CA GLY A 20 -3.33 -14.88 6.45
C GLY A 20 -3.24 -14.88 7.99
N ARG A 21 -2.09 -14.54 8.55
CA ARG A 21 -1.88 -14.40 10.00
C ARG A 21 -2.00 -12.92 10.39
N PHE A 22 -3.20 -12.50 10.70
CA PHE A 22 -3.48 -11.11 11.08
C PHE A 22 -3.18 -10.83 12.56
N PRO A 23 -2.95 -9.56 12.95
CA PRO A 23 -2.93 -9.16 14.35
C PRO A 23 -4.22 -9.58 15.06
N PRO A 24 -4.17 -9.85 16.37
CA PRO A 24 -5.34 -10.30 17.12
C PRO A 24 -6.45 -9.23 17.11
N ALA A 25 -7.70 -9.64 16.92
CA ALA A 25 -8.86 -8.75 16.93
C ALA A 25 -9.26 -8.39 18.38
N ASN A 26 -8.42 -7.62 19.06
CA ASN A 26 -8.50 -7.36 20.51
C ASN A 26 -8.79 -5.88 20.86
N GLY A 27 -9.05 -5.03 19.86
CA GLY A 27 -9.27 -3.59 20.05
C GLY A 27 -8.00 -2.76 20.22
N GLU A 28 -6.82 -3.38 20.25
CA GLU A 28 -5.56 -2.70 20.54
C GLU A 28 -5.00 -1.91 19.35
N VAL A 29 -4.16 -0.96 19.69
CA VAL A 29 -3.35 -0.20 18.74
C VAL A 29 -1.87 -0.46 19.00
N THR A 30 -1.20 -1.05 18.02
CA THR A 30 0.25 -1.20 18.02
C THR A 30 0.89 0.06 17.43
N VAL A 31 1.82 0.67 18.16
CA VAL A 31 2.59 1.82 17.68
C VAL A 31 4.00 1.35 17.35
N LEU A 32 4.40 1.52 16.11
CA LEU A 32 5.72 1.14 15.58
C LEU A 32 6.48 2.39 15.08
N PRO A 33 7.79 2.37 15.08
CA PRO A 33 8.57 3.40 14.42
C PRO A 33 8.30 3.41 12.90
N ALA A 34 8.45 4.58 12.29
CA ALA A 34 8.40 4.72 10.84
C ALA A 34 9.45 3.81 10.18
N PRO A 35 9.09 2.98 9.18
CA PRO A 35 10.03 2.05 8.56
C PRO A 35 11.09 2.76 7.69
N SER A 36 10.82 4.00 7.31
CA SER A 36 11.74 4.88 6.57
C SER A 36 11.35 6.34 6.80
N PRO A 37 12.23 7.31 6.48
CA PRO A 37 11.87 8.74 6.55
C PRO A 37 10.70 9.12 5.64
N ARG A 38 10.43 8.36 4.59
CA ARG A 38 9.32 8.58 3.66
C ARG A 38 7.99 8.07 4.22
N ASP A 39 8.01 6.95 4.91
CA ASP A 39 6.81 6.15 5.19
C ASP A 39 6.29 6.39 6.61
N SER A 40 5.11 6.96 6.75
CA SER A 40 4.36 7.09 7.99
C SER A 40 2.88 6.83 7.70
N GLY A 41 2.14 6.29 8.65
CA GLY A 41 0.74 6.00 8.39
C GLY A 41 0.06 5.13 9.43
N VAL A 42 -1.12 4.67 9.04
CA VAL A 42 -1.96 3.78 9.85
C VAL A 42 -2.46 2.65 8.97
N ILE A 43 -2.34 1.42 9.44
CA ILE A 43 -3.00 0.26 8.85
C ILE A 43 -4.03 -0.27 9.85
N GLY A 44 -5.30 -0.28 9.43
CA GLY A 44 -6.39 -0.90 10.18
C GLY A 44 -6.63 -2.32 9.69
N PHE A 45 -6.57 -3.28 10.62
CA PHE A 45 -7.02 -4.65 10.45
C PHE A 45 -8.36 -4.86 11.18
N THR A 46 -8.90 -6.08 11.18
CA THR A 46 -10.11 -6.40 11.93
C THR A 46 -9.87 -6.17 13.43
N ALA A 47 -10.52 -5.15 13.99
CA ALA A 47 -10.44 -4.76 15.40
C ALA A 47 -8.99 -4.64 15.94
N HIS A 48 -8.05 -4.22 15.10
CA HIS A 48 -6.67 -3.92 15.47
C HIS A 48 -6.11 -2.86 14.51
N ALA A 49 -5.30 -1.94 15.01
CA ALA A 49 -4.62 -0.99 14.15
C ALA A 49 -3.12 -0.95 14.44
N VAL A 50 -2.35 -0.66 13.41
CA VAL A 50 -0.91 -0.40 13.48
C VAL A 50 -0.65 1.02 13.05
N VAL A 51 -0.15 1.86 13.94
CA VAL A 51 0.32 3.21 13.65
C VAL A 51 1.83 3.13 13.52
N PHE A 52 2.37 3.49 12.37
CA PHE A 52 3.82 3.55 12.14
C PHE A 52 4.25 5.00 11.86
N THR A 53 5.09 5.54 12.74
CA THR A 53 5.33 6.98 12.76
C THR A 53 6.59 7.35 13.54
N ASP A 54 7.11 8.56 13.30
CA ASP A 54 8.19 9.19 14.06
C ASP A 54 7.67 9.87 15.36
N ALA A 55 6.35 9.93 15.56
CA ALA A 55 5.77 10.51 16.75
C ALA A 55 6.04 9.64 18.00
N ASP A 56 6.17 10.28 19.16
CA ASP A 56 6.30 9.58 20.43
C ASP A 56 5.10 8.63 20.66
N PRO A 57 5.32 7.35 20.96
CA PRO A 57 4.25 6.40 21.25
C PRO A 57 3.29 6.82 22.34
N ALA A 58 3.77 7.56 23.36
CA ALA A 58 2.90 8.09 24.41
C ALA A 58 1.98 9.20 23.87
N TRP A 59 2.49 10.05 22.96
CA TRP A 59 1.68 11.06 22.27
C TRP A 59 0.56 10.41 21.43
N VAL A 60 0.87 9.34 20.72
CA VAL A 60 -0.10 8.58 19.91
C VAL A 60 -1.19 7.99 20.80
N ARG A 61 -0.80 7.24 21.84
CA ARG A 61 -1.74 6.57 22.75
C ARG A 61 -2.66 7.54 23.48
N ALA A 62 -2.16 8.71 23.89
CA ALA A 62 -2.96 9.73 24.56
C ALA A 62 -4.12 10.30 23.70
N ARG A 63 -4.14 10.02 22.39
CA ARG A 63 -5.16 10.49 21.45
C ARG A 63 -6.10 9.39 20.95
N LEU A 64 -5.82 8.17 21.33
CA LEU A 64 -6.60 7.00 20.93
C LEU A 64 -7.24 6.40 22.17
N PRO A 65 -8.56 6.56 22.37
CA PRO A 65 -9.28 5.90 23.46
C PRO A 65 -9.25 4.38 23.26
N ASP A 66 -9.20 3.63 24.35
CA ASP A 66 -9.02 2.19 24.38
C ASP A 66 -10.22 1.38 23.86
N ASP A 67 -11.36 2.04 23.60
CA ASP A 67 -12.64 1.39 23.30
C ASP A 67 -13.12 1.53 21.84
N ASP A 68 -12.36 2.22 20.99
CA ASP A 68 -12.75 2.46 19.60
C ASP A 68 -11.64 2.06 18.60
N PRO A 69 -11.64 0.82 18.08
CA PRO A 69 -10.63 0.33 17.14
C PRO A 69 -10.67 1.04 15.77
N SER A 70 -11.71 1.81 15.46
CA SER A 70 -11.79 2.60 14.23
C SER A 70 -11.08 3.95 14.33
N ARG A 71 -10.82 4.41 15.56
CA ARG A 71 -10.27 5.72 15.84
C ARG A 71 -8.95 6.04 15.15
N PRO A 72 -7.99 5.10 15.02
CA PRO A 72 -6.73 5.36 14.33
C PRO A 72 -6.87 5.76 12.85
N LEU A 73 -7.95 5.37 12.19
CA LEU A 73 -8.27 5.78 10.82
C LEU A 73 -9.28 6.94 10.76
N SER A 74 -9.66 7.52 11.90
CA SER A 74 -10.57 8.67 11.89
C SER A 74 -9.89 9.91 11.30
N PRO A 75 -10.62 10.77 10.56
CA PRO A 75 -10.08 12.02 10.03
C PRO A 75 -9.43 12.90 11.09
N ALA A 76 -10.01 12.93 12.29
CA ALA A 76 -9.50 13.74 13.39
C ALA A 76 -8.12 13.27 13.89
N PHE A 77 -7.92 11.94 14.01
CA PHE A 77 -6.62 11.40 14.41
C PHE A 77 -5.58 11.55 13.29
N LEU A 78 -5.94 11.24 12.04
CA LEU A 78 -5.04 11.38 10.91
C LEU A 78 -4.58 12.83 10.71
N GLN A 79 -5.48 13.81 10.88
CA GLN A 79 -5.14 15.21 10.83
C GLN A 79 -4.21 15.62 11.99
N ALA A 80 -4.49 15.17 13.21
CA ALA A 80 -3.65 15.46 14.36
C ALA A 80 -2.23 14.86 14.20
N LEU A 81 -2.14 13.61 13.72
CA LEU A 81 -0.86 12.95 13.46
C LEU A 81 -0.09 13.68 12.36
N GLY A 82 -0.76 14.04 11.27
CA GLY A 82 -0.16 14.79 10.17
C GLY A 82 0.39 16.14 10.61
N THR A 83 -0.39 16.90 11.37
CA THR A 83 0.07 18.19 11.94
C THR A 83 1.28 18.01 12.85
N HIS A 84 1.26 16.98 13.70
CA HIS A 84 2.35 16.70 14.64
C HIS A 84 3.65 16.28 13.96
N THR A 85 3.56 15.52 12.86
CA THR A 85 4.71 15.01 12.13
C THR A 85 5.07 15.81 10.87
N HIS A 86 4.42 16.97 10.65
CA HIS A 86 4.57 17.80 9.45
C HIS A 86 4.32 17.03 8.15
N ARG A 87 3.28 16.20 8.15
CA ARG A 87 2.86 15.38 7.02
C ARG A 87 1.37 15.60 6.73
N GLU A 88 0.95 15.25 5.53
CA GLU A 88 -0.45 15.27 5.13
C GLU A 88 -0.97 13.85 4.97
N ALA A 89 -2.14 13.59 5.55
CA ALA A 89 -2.85 12.34 5.33
C ALA A 89 -3.53 12.38 3.96
N HIS A 90 -3.31 11.33 3.17
CA HIS A 90 -4.03 11.12 1.94
C HIS A 90 -5.38 10.41 2.19
N ILE A 91 -5.97 9.87 1.13
CA ILE A 91 -7.18 9.06 1.24
C ILE A 91 -6.87 7.76 2.00
N ILE A 92 -7.91 7.21 2.63
CA ILE A 92 -7.85 5.87 3.20
C ILE A 92 -8.10 4.89 2.05
N ASP A 93 -7.10 4.08 1.74
CA ASP A 93 -7.19 3.06 0.69
C ASP A 93 -7.62 1.71 1.27
N MET A 94 -8.34 0.93 0.48
CA MET A 94 -8.48 -0.49 0.71
C MET A 94 -7.14 -1.15 0.44
N LEU A 95 -6.57 -1.79 1.44
CA LEU A 95 -5.31 -2.52 1.34
C LEU A 95 -5.61 -3.96 0.95
N CYS A 96 -5.11 -4.37 -0.22
CA CYS A 96 -5.26 -5.74 -0.73
C CYS A 96 -3.90 -6.40 -0.94
N VAL A 97 -3.87 -7.73 -0.87
CA VAL A 97 -2.68 -8.53 -1.11
C VAL A 97 -3.01 -9.77 -1.94
N ALA A 98 -2.07 -10.19 -2.76
CA ALA A 98 -2.16 -11.46 -3.49
C ALA A 98 -0.83 -12.21 -3.42
N PRO A 99 -0.85 -13.56 -3.34
CA PRO A 99 0.35 -14.36 -3.48
C PRO A 99 0.94 -14.22 -4.90
N PRO A 100 2.24 -14.41 -5.08
CA PRO A 100 2.87 -14.45 -6.39
C PRO A 100 2.28 -15.56 -7.26
N ARG A 101 2.55 -15.49 -8.55
CA ARG A 101 2.21 -16.56 -9.49
C ARG A 101 3.44 -16.98 -10.29
N SER A 102 3.69 -18.26 -10.37
CA SER A 102 4.69 -18.82 -11.26
C SER A 102 4.25 -18.76 -12.74
N GLY A 103 5.19 -18.90 -13.66
CA GLY A 103 4.95 -18.91 -15.10
C GLY A 103 4.84 -17.51 -15.72
N GLN A 104 4.35 -17.45 -16.94
CA GLN A 104 4.25 -16.19 -17.70
C GLN A 104 2.88 -15.52 -17.49
N PRO A 105 2.83 -14.17 -17.53
CA PRO A 105 1.58 -13.44 -17.59
C PRO A 105 0.70 -13.90 -18.77
N GLY A 106 -0.62 -13.95 -18.56
CA GLY A 106 -1.59 -14.29 -19.61
C GLY A 106 -1.82 -13.19 -20.65
N ILE A 107 -1.03 -12.12 -20.63
CA ILE A 107 -1.04 -11.01 -21.59
C ILE A 107 0.40 -10.67 -22.00
N VAL A 108 0.57 -10.14 -23.21
CA VAL A 108 1.88 -9.68 -23.69
C VAL A 108 2.25 -8.38 -23.00
N LEU A 109 3.39 -8.39 -22.32
CA LEU A 109 3.97 -7.24 -21.67
C LEU A 109 5.33 -6.90 -22.29
N ARG A 110 5.55 -5.62 -22.56
CA ARG A 110 6.83 -5.08 -23.04
C ARG A 110 7.36 -4.12 -21.97
N PRO A 111 8.67 -4.17 -21.62
CA PRO A 111 9.24 -3.20 -20.69
C PRO A 111 8.93 -1.77 -21.13
N GLU A 112 8.57 -0.91 -20.16
CA GLU A 112 8.32 0.51 -20.41
C GLU A 112 9.49 1.33 -19.84
N PRO A 113 10.37 1.85 -20.68
CA PRO A 113 11.55 2.62 -20.25
C PRO A 113 11.24 4.09 -19.99
N ASP A 114 10.08 4.61 -20.40
CA ASP A 114 9.75 6.04 -20.27
C ASP A 114 9.40 6.40 -18.82
N ILE A 115 10.43 6.82 -18.08
CA ILE A 115 10.29 7.27 -16.69
C ILE A 115 9.51 8.59 -16.56
N ALA A 116 9.34 9.36 -17.65
CA ALA A 116 8.54 10.58 -17.65
C ALA A 116 7.03 10.30 -17.73
N HIS A 117 6.62 9.06 -18.01
CA HIS A 117 5.21 8.70 -17.96
C HIS A 117 4.61 9.06 -16.59
N PRO A 118 3.49 9.86 -16.51
CA PRO A 118 3.00 10.42 -15.25
C PRO A 118 2.77 9.38 -14.14
N ARG A 119 2.29 8.18 -14.50
CA ARG A 119 2.08 7.08 -13.55
C ARG A 119 3.40 6.54 -12.99
N ILE A 120 4.44 6.43 -13.81
CA ILE A 120 5.76 5.95 -13.40
C ILE A 120 6.45 7.02 -12.55
N ALA A 121 6.46 8.27 -13.00
CA ALA A 121 7.01 9.40 -12.26
C ALA A 121 6.36 9.54 -10.87
N ARG A 122 5.02 9.39 -10.79
CA ARG A 122 4.33 9.34 -9.50
C ARG A 122 4.79 8.14 -8.64
N ALA A 123 4.91 6.95 -9.22
CA ALA A 123 5.33 5.76 -8.46
C ALA A 123 6.73 5.93 -7.87
N MET A 124 7.66 6.52 -8.60
CA MET A 124 9.05 6.75 -8.16
C MET A 124 9.17 7.72 -6.96
N ARG A 125 8.15 8.53 -6.69
CA ARG A 125 8.12 9.39 -5.49
C ARG A 125 7.85 8.60 -4.21
N TYR A 126 7.14 7.47 -4.32
CA TYR A 126 6.64 6.70 -3.18
C TYR A 126 7.20 5.29 -3.09
N ARG A 127 7.97 4.86 -4.10
CA ARG A 127 8.48 3.49 -4.23
C ARG A 127 9.89 3.48 -4.77
N ASP A 128 10.66 2.53 -4.30
CA ASP A 128 12.00 2.20 -4.81
C ASP A 128 11.88 1.02 -5.79
N ASP A 129 12.93 0.75 -6.56
CA ASP A 129 13.01 -0.36 -7.53
C ASP A 129 11.76 -0.46 -8.44
N VAL A 130 11.33 0.70 -8.96
CA VAL A 130 10.14 0.77 -9.82
C VAL A 130 10.45 0.14 -11.17
N ARG A 131 9.64 -0.83 -11.56
CA ARG A 131 9.68 -1.52 -12.85
C ARG A 131 8.31 -1.43 -13.51
N ALA A 132 8.29 -1.12 -14.79
CA ALA A 132 7.05 -0.89 -15.53
C ALA A 132 7.01 -1.67 -16.84
N TRP A 133 5.82 -2.07 -17.23
CA TRP A 133 5.54 -2.77 -18.49
C TRP A 133 4.27 -2.22 -19.12
N ARG A 134 4.29 -2.13 -20.42
CA ARG A 134 3.15 -1.73 -21.25
C ARG A 134 2.58 -2.90 -22.04
N THR A 135 1.29 -2.86 -22.20
CA THR A 135 0.54 -3.66 -23.19
C THR A 135 -0.32 -2.72 -24.03
N ASP A 136 -0.99 -3.24 -25.05
CA ASP A 136 -1.91 -2.43 -25.86
C ASP A 136 -3.07 -1.93 -24.97
N GLY A 137 -3.15 -0.61 -24.80
CA GLY A 137 -4.18 0.06 -24.01
C GLY A 137 -3.97 0.07 -22.49
N GLY A 138 -2.77 -0.26 -21.99
CA GLY A 138 -2.54 -0.20 -20.54
C GLY A 138 -1.09 -0.35 -20.09
N LEU A 139 -0.90 -0.08 -18.80
CA LEU A 139 0.38 -0.11 -18.09
C LEU A 139 0.23 -0.86 -16.78
N VAL A 140 1.23 -1.64 -16.43
CA VAL A 140 1.40 -2.20 -15.09
C VAL A 140 2.80 -1.85 -14.58
N LEU A 141 2.91 -1.49 -13.32
CA LEU A 141 4.18 -1.29 -12.64
C LEU A 141 4.17 -1.91 -11.26
N ILE A 142 5.34 -2.30 -10.80
CA ILE A 142 5.60 -2.73 -9.42
C ILE A 142 6.74 -1.87 -8.85
N GLY A 143 6.82 -1.79 -7.53
CA GLY A 143 7.93 -1.13 -6.84
C GLY A 143 7.89 -1.43 -5.35
N ARG A 144 8.99 -1.18 -4.65
CA ARG A 144 9.15 -1.33 -3.21
C ARG A 144 8.56 -0.11 -2.50
N GLY A 145 7.42 -0.28 -1.85
CA GLY A 145 6.75 0.76 -1.07
C GLY A 145 6.97 0.61 0.43
N VAL A 146 5.90 0.81 1.20
CA VAL A 146 5.92 0.80 2.67
C VAL A 146 6.58 -0.47 3.22
N ALA A 147 7.55 -0.29 4.11
CA ALA A 147 8.33 -1.38 4.72
C ALA A 147 8.93 -2.34 3.66
N SER A 148 9.30 -1.82 2.50
CA SER A 148 9.88 -2.55 1.36
C SER A 148 9.00 -3.63 0.75
N ARG A 149 7.69 -3.66 1.01
CA ARG A 149 6.75 -4.58 0.36
C ARG A 149 6.61 -4.26 -1.14
N TRP A 150 6.41 -5.27 -1.98
CA TRP A 150 6.08 -5.05 -3.39
C TRP A 150 4.67 -4.51 -3.55
N GLU A 151 4.54 -3.40 -4.22
CA GLU A 151 3.26 -2.74 -4.51
C GLU A 151 3.04 -2.61 -6.01
N VAL A 152 1.81 -2.86 -6.44
CA VAL A 152 1.41 -2.72 -7.84
C VAL A 152 0.59 -1.45 -8.07
N ALA A 153 0.78 -0.83 -9.23
CA ALA A 153 -0.18 0.10 -9.80
C ALA A 153 -0.46 -0.25 -11.26
N ILE A 154 -1.70 -0.04 -11.69
CA ILE A 154 -2.12 -0.27 -13.07
C ILE A 154 -2.77 0.98 -13.65
N GLU A 155 -2.71 1.10 -14.96
CA GLU A 155 -3.45 2.11 -15.71
C GLU A 155 -4.07 1.46 -16.95
N VAL A 156 -5.33 1.82 -17.25
CA VAL A 156 -6.03 1.38 -18.45
C VAL A 156 -6.45 2.62 -19.22
N ASP A 157 -6.04 2.69 -20.47
CA ASP A 157 -6.34 3.81 -21.34
C ASP A 157 -7.86 3.99 -21.49
N PRO A 158 -8.37 5.21 -21.55
CA PRO A 158 -9.81 5.47 -21.55
C PRO A 158 -10.61 4.63 -22.54
N GLY A 159 -10.10 4.48 -23.77
CA GLY A 159 -10.75 3.70 -24.83
C GLY A 159 -10.73 2.17 -24.64
N CYS A 160 -9.92 1.67 -23.68
CA CYS A 160 -9.75 0.23 -23.41
C CYS A 160 -10.44 -0.21 -22.10
N ARG A 161 -11.15 0.70 -21.43
CA ARG A 161 -11.85 0.41 -20.18
C ARG A 161 -13.09 -0.47 -20.42
N GLY A 162 -13.51 -1.20 -19.39
CA GLY A 162 -14.71 -2.04 -19.43
C GLY A 162 -14.54 -3.41 -20.11
N HIS A 163 -13.38 -3.69 -20.72
CA HIS A 163 -13.13 -4.94 -21.48
C HIS A 163 -12.23 -5.95 -20.74
N GLY A 164 -12.08 -5.83 -19.43
CA GLY A 164 -11.33 -6.79 -18.62
C GLY A 164 -9.82 -6.54 -18.53
N LEU A 165 -9.25 -5.55 -19.25
CA LEU A 165 -7.81 -5.29 -19.25
C LEU A 165 -7.25 -4.97 -17.86
N GLY A 166 -7.98 -4.22 -17.02
CA GLY A 166 -7.56 -3.93 -15.65
C GLY A 166 -7.38 -5.20 -14.81
N ARG A 167 -8.29 -6.19 -14.95
CA ARG A 167 -8.14 -7.50 -14.31
C ARG A 167 -6.93 -8.25 -14.85
N ALA A 168 -6.71 -8.22 -16.16
CA ALA A 168 -5.57 -8.89 -16.78
C ALA A 168 -4.24 -8.30 -16.32
N LEU A 169 -4.13 -6.96 -16.23
CA LEU A 169 -2.94 -6.25 -15.72
C LEU A 169 -2.70 -6.57 -14.22
N ALA A 170 -3.74 -6.52 -13.39
CA ALA A 170 -3.64 -6.87 -11.98
C ALA A 170 -3.21 -8.35 -11.78
N SER A 171 -3.74 -9.27 -12.61
CA SER A 171 -3.31 -10.67 -12.60
C SER A 171 -1.85 -10.82 -13.04
N ALA A 172 -1.45 -10.08 -14.09
CA ALA A 172 -0.08 -10.10 -14.62
C ALA A 172 0.94 -9.62 -13.57
N ALA A 173 0.61 -8.61 -12.77
CA ALA A 173 1.47 -8.11 -11.69
C ALA A 173 1.99 -9.20 -10.74
N ARG A 174 1.19 -10.24 -10.52
CA ARG A 174 1.53 -11.37 -9.65
C ARG A 174 2.65 -12.26 -10.21
N HIS A 175 2.97 -12.15 -11.50
CA HIS A 175 4.07 -12.84 -12.17
C HIS A 175 5.34 -11.97 -12.27
N LEU A 176 5.25 -10.68 -11.93
CA LEU A 176 6.33 -9.72 -12.10
C LEU A 176 7.16 -9.51 -10.84
N VAL A 177 6.62 -9.89 -9.67
CA VAL A 177 7.33 -9.76 -8.38
C VAL A 177 8.48 -10.76 -8.31
N PRO A 178 9.69 -10.31 -7.95
CA PRO A 178 10.82 -11.19 -7.70
C PRO A 178 10.61 -12.06 -6.46
N ASP A 179 11.42 -13.12 -6.35
CA ASP A 179 11.61 -13.94 -5.14
C ASP A 179 10.32 -14.54 -4.56
N GLU A 180 9.28 -14.70 -5.39
CA GLU A 180 7.99 -15.25 -4.97
C GLU A 180 7.36 -14.49 -3.78
N GLU A 181 7.65 -13.20 -3.65
CA GLU A 181 7.05 -12.36 -2.61
C GLU A 181 5.60 -12.00 -2.93
N PRO A 182 4.74 -11.76 -1.92
CA PRO A 182 3.38 -11.27 -2.15
C PRO A 182 3.38 -9.86 -2.73
N VAL A 183 2.37 -9.55 -3.55
CA VAL A 183 2.17 -8.23 -4.13
C VAL A 183 0.97 -7.54 -3.49
N TRP A 184 1.16 -6.28 -3.11
CA TRP A 184 0.18 -5.44 -2.44
C TRP A 184 -0.42 -4.43 -3.40
N ALA A 185 -1.68 -4.06 -3.14
CA ALA A 185 -2.37 -3.00 -3.87
C ALA A 185 -3.10 -2.07 -2.90
N GLN A 186 -2.87 -0.78 -3.05
CA GLN A 186 -3.61 0.29 -2.39
C GLN A 186 -4.67 0.79 -3.38
N ILE A 187 -5.93 0.66 -3.02
CA ILE A 187 -7.03 0.92 -3.94
C ILE A 187 -8.00 1.91 -3.31
N ALA A 188 -8.13 3.08 -3.90
CA ALA A 188 -9.11 4.06 -3.46
C ALA A 188 -10.52 3.44 -3.48
N PRO A 189 -11.26 3.42 -2.36
CA PRO A 189 -12.60 2.79 -2.29
C PRO A 189 -13.58 3.35 -3.29
N ALA A 190 -13.47 4.64 -3.63
CA ALA A 190 -14.29 5.29 -4.64
C ALA A 190 -14.02 4.79 -6.07
N ASN A 191 -12.87 4.13 -6.33
CA ASN A 191 -12.54 3.54 -7.61
C ASN A 191 -13.08 2.12 -7.73
N ALA A 192 -14.40 1.99 -7.81
CA ALA A 192 -15.08 0.71 -7.88
C ALA A 192 -14.62 -0.17 -9.07
N ALA A 193 -14.14 0.42 -10.17
CA ALA A 193 -13.62 -0.33 -11.30
C ALA A 193 -12.30 -1.03 -10.92
N SER A 194 -11.37 -0.33 -10.27
CA SER A 194 -10.15 -0.93 -9.75
C SER A 194 -10.43 -1.96 -8.66
N VAL A 195 -11.32 -1.66 -7.70
CA VAL A 195 -11.71 -2.63 -6.67
C VAL A 195 -12.14 -3.95 -7.31
N ARG A 196 -13.10 -3.91 -8.25
CA ARG A 196 -13.56 -5.13 -8.94
C ARG A 196 -12.45 -5.84 -9.74
N ALA A 197 -11.57 -5.07 -10.40
CA ALA A 197 -10.48 -5.62 -11.20
C ALA A 197 -9.47 -6.39 -10.34
N PHE A 198 -9.04 -5.81 -9.23
CA PHE A 198 -8.07 -6.44 -8.32
C PHE A 198 -8.68 -7.66 -7.61
N LEU A 199 -9.91 -7.57 -7.08
CA LEU A 199 -10.59 -8.71 -6.46
C LEU A 199 -10.76 -9.86 -7.46
N ALA A 200 -11.18 -9.57 -8.71
CA ALA A 200 -11.31 -10.58 -9.76
C ALA A 200 -9.97 -11.15 -10.24
N ALA A 201 -8.85 -10.46 -10.01
CA ALA A 201 -7.49 -10.93 -10.25
C ALA A 201 -6.93 -11.79 -9.10
N GLY A 202 -7.70 -11.99 -8.02
CA GLY A 202 -7.35 -12.83 -6.88
C GLY A 202 -6.60 -12.09 -5.77
N PHE A 203 -6.66 -10.75 -5.75
CA PHE A 203 -6.27 -9.98 -4.57
C PHE A 203 -7.34 -10.11 -3.49
N GLN A 204 -6.92 -10.22 -2.26
CA GLN A 204 -7.79 -10.32 -1.09
C GLN A 204 -7.65 -9.07 -0.23
N PRO A 205 -8.75 -8.50 0.30
CA PRO A 205 -8.66 -7.43 1.27
C PRO A 205 -7.89 -7.88 2.51
N ALA A 206 -6.90 -7.10 2.92
CA ALA A 206 -6.15 -7.32 4.15
C ALA A 206 -6.51 -6.30 5.24
N GLY A 207 -6.97 -5.11 4.83
CA GLY A 207 -7.31 -4.04 5.75
C GLY A 207 -7.56 -2.72 5.04
N ALA A 208 -7.39 -1.63 5.76
CA ALA A 208 -7.41 -0.28 5.24
C ALA A 208 -6.11 0.45 5.61
N GLU A 209 -5.62 1.32 4.76
CA GLU A 209 -4.36 2.03 4.96
C GLU A 209 -4.52 3.52 4.69
N ALA A 210 -4.03 4.35 5.60
CA ALA A 210 -3.85 5.78 5.40
C ALA A 210 -2.36 6.11 5.48
N LEU A 211 -1.78 6.58 4.38
CA LEU A 211 -0.40 7.07 4.36
C LEU A 211 -0.36 8.57 4.64
N LEU A 212 0.65 8.97 5.40
CA LEU A 212 1.00 10.36 5.65
C LEU A 212 2.33 10.65 4.95
N THR A 213 2.33 11.61 4.04
CA THR A 213 3.52 12.01 3.30
C THR A 213 3.91 13.45 3.60
N HIS A 214 5.17 13.81 3.43
CA HIS A 214 5.58 15.20 3.53
C HIS A 214 4.80 16.05 2.51
N SER A 215 4.29 17.20 2.96
CA SER A 215 3.59 18.13 2.09
C SER A 215 4.51 18.58 0.96
N GLU A 216 4.02 18.51 -0.29
CA GLU A 216 4.75 19.04 -1.46
C GLU A 216 4.77 20.59 -1.49
N LEU A 217 4.26 21.25 -0.43
CA LEU A 217 4.28 22.70 -0.29
C LEU A 217 5.63 23.19 0.23
N GLY A 218 6.63 23.10 -0.63
CA GLY A 218 7.98 23.55 -0.28
C GLY A 218 8.88 23.68 -1.51
N VAL A 219 8.41 24.32 -2.59
CA VAL A 219 9.26 25.05 -3.55
C VAL A 219 8.44 26.19 -4.14
#